data_264c219fb07d8aac1ba0cfe1dd902e42
#
_entry.id   264c219fb07d8aac1ba0cfe1dd902e42
#
_cell.length_a   1.000
_cell.length_b   1.000
_cell.length_c   1.000
_cell.angle_alpha   90.00
_cell.angle_beta   90.00
_cell.angle_gamma   90.00
#
_symmetry.space_group_name_H-M   'P 1'
#
loop_
_entity.id
_entity.type
_entity.pdbx_description
1 polymer ?
#
loop_
_entity_poly.entity_id
_entity_poly.type
_entity_poly.pdbx_seq_one_letter_code
_entity_poly.pdbx_strand_id
1 'polypeptide(L)'
;MKKLFFILLLIFTLASNISFAQEGEMIQDKSEVVKAEVLEVLNQTEGNIPGTDIGGGVYQTISIKILEGDQKGDIVTIENDYIMLEKGDKFFLYHSIDGLDGREVYSVRDVDRRSVVIFFVALFIAVVLFFSGKQGVRSLLGLAGSFFVILYVLIPSLLNGYPPILTSILVATIILFFAIYFTHGFNRVSTVAFTGTVLAVVLTGVLAYLGVTLAHLTGFASEEAFYLNLNTKGTLDFTGLLLGGIMIGVLGVLDDIAVTQAAVVRELYHSVGHLSQREVYHKALGVGREHVGALVN
;
A
#
# COMPACT_ATOMS: atom_id res chain seq x y z
N MET A 1 -22.68 -6.49 -16.99
CA MET A 1 -21.30 -6.09 -17.19
C MET A 1 -21.15 -4.68 -17.78
N LYS A 2 -21.80 -4.33 -18.93
CA LYS A 2 -21.66 -2.97 -19.54
C LYS A 2 -22.10 -1.81 -18.63
N LYS A 3 -23.19 -1.95 -17.87
CA LYS A 3 -23.67 -0.90 -16.94
C LYS A 3 -22.74 -0.67 -15.74
N LEU A 4 -22.09 -1.72 -15.24
CA LEU A 4 -21.15 -1.65 -14.14
C LEU A 4 -19.84 -0.95 -14.58
N PHE A 5 -19.39 -1.20 -15.80
CA PHE A 5 -18.24 -0.52 -16.41
C PHE A 5 -18.50 0.99 -16.56
N PHE A 6 -19.74 1.39 -16.91
CA PHE A 6 -20.13 2.80 -17.02
C PHE A 6 -20.17 3.51 -15.66
N ILE A 7 -20.59 2.82 -14.59
CA ILE A 7 -20.59 3.38 -13.23
C ILE A 7 -19.14 3.57 -12.75
N LEU A 8 -18.24 2.62 -13.03
CA LEU A 8 -16.81 2.75 -12.71
C LEU A 8 -16.15 3.91 -13.49
N LEU A 9 -16.52 4.08 -14.75
CA LEU A 9 -16.04 5.19 -15.59
C LEU A 9 -16.55 6.54 -15.08
N LEU A 10 -17.81 6.60 -14.61
CA LEU A 10 -18.41 7.81 -14.05
C LEU A 10 -17.75 8.22 -12.71
N ILE A 11 -17.41 7.26 -11.87
CA ILE A 11 -16.64 7.52 -10.63
C ILE A 11 -15.23 8.03 -10.97
N PHE A 12 -14.62 7.50 -12.04
CA PHE A 12 -13.30 7.94 -12.51
C PHE A 12 -13.29 9.39 -12.99
N THR A 13 -14.35 9.85 -13.66
CA THR A 13 -14.45 11.24 -14.17
C THR A 13 -14.80 12.26 -13.08
N LEU A 14 -15.39 11.84 -11.97
CA LEU A 14 -15.70 12.71 -10.83
C LEU A 14 -14.49 12.92 -9.89
N ALA A 15 -13.51 12.02 -9.90
CA ALA A 15 -12.31 12.13 -9.07
C ALA A 15 -11.23 13.08 -9.63
N SER A 16 -11.37 13.54 -10.88
CA SER A 16 -10.32 14.31 -11.59
C SER A 16 -10.31 15.84 -11.34
N ASN A 17 -11.17 16.37 -10.44
CA ASN A 17 -11.25 17.82 -10.16
C ASN A 17 -10.71 18.20 -8.76
N ILE A 18 -9.62 17.60 -8.31
CA ILE A 18 -8.92 18.10 -7.12
C ILE A 18 -7.86 19.12 -7.60
N SER A 19 -8.24 20.39 -7.57
CA SER A 19 -7.34 21.52 -7.82
C SER A 19 -6.52 21.76 -6.56
N PHE A 20 -5.20 21.60 -6.63
CA PHE A 20 -4.31 22.06 -5.58
C PHE A 20 -4.18 23.58 -5.67
N ALA A 21 -4.55 24.29 -4.61
CA ALA A 21 -4.32 25.71 -4.48
C ALA A 21 -2.81 25.97 -4.36
N GLN A 22 -2.31 26.84 -5.22
CA GLN A 22 -0.92 27.28 -5.28
C GLN A 22 -0.72 28.35 -4.17
N GLU A 23 0.05 28.02 -3.15
CA GLU A 23 0.52 29.00 -2.14
C GLU A 23 1.76 29.75 -2.64
N GLY A 24 1.85 31.00 -2.21
CA GLY A 24 2.68 32.08 -2.67
C GLY A 24 4.18 31.82 -2.80
N GLU A 25 4.81 32.61 -3.65
CA GLU A 25 6.23 32.67 -3.94
C GLU A 25 7.10 32.91 -2.68
N MET A 26 7.49 31.84 -2.03
CA MET A 26 8.77 31.81 -1.32
C MET A 26 9.86 31.51 -2.34
N ILE A 27 11.03 32.08 -2.18
CA ILE A 27 12.23 31.70 -2.96
C ILE A 27 12.37 30.19 -2.81
N GLN A 28 11.87 29.45 -3.82
CA GLN A 28 11.90 27.99 -3.80
C GLN A 28 13.25 27.58 -4.35
N ASP A 29 13.99 26.83 -3.56
CA ASP A 29 15.10 26.02 -4.06
C ASP A 29 14.58 25.18 -5.22
N LYS A 30 15.15 25.36 -6.40
CA LYS A 30 14.78 24.54 -7.55
C LYS A 30 15.35 23.15 -7.30
N SER A 31 14.51 22.22 -6.91
CA SER A 31 14.92 20.84 -6.69
C SER A 31 14.21 19.88 -7.64
N GLU A 32 14.95 18.95 -8.17
CA GLU A 32 14.43 17.88 -9.04
C GLU A 32 15.02 16.53 -8.66
N VAL A 33 14.29 15.47 -8.99
CA VAL A 33 14.77 14.10 -8.86
C VAL A 33 14.91 13.51 -10.24
N VAL A 34 16.15 13.22 -10.63
CA VAL A 34 16.49 12.70 -11.94
C VAL A 34 17.13 11.32 -11.83
N LYS A 35 17.14 10.56 -12.92
CA LYS A 35 17.89 9.31 -12.98
C LYS A 35 19.34 9.55 -13.28
N ALA A 36 20.21 8.80 -12.61
CA ALA A 36 21.63 8.74 -12.88
C ALA A 36 22.12 7.29 -12.93
N GLU A 37 23.30 7.09 -13.52
CA GLU A 37 23.99 5.81 -13.60
C GLU A 37 25.45 5.98 -13.13
N VAL A 38 25.91 5.06 -12.30
CA VAL A 38 27.31 5.04 -11.84
C VAL A 38 28.22 4.61 -12.97
N LEU A 39 29.11 5.50 -13.38
CA LEU A 39 30.13 5.18 -14.39
C LEU A 39 31.34 4.49 -13.77
N GLU A 40 31.77 4.98 -12.61
CA GLU A 40 32.94 4.47 -11.89
C GLU A 40 32.88 4.83 -10.41
N VAL A 41 33.34 3.91 -9.55
CA VAL A 41 33.58 4.17 -8.14
C VAL A 41 35.05 4.59 -7.98
N LEU A 42 35.27 5.88 -7.74
CA LEU A 42 36.62 6.47 -7.67
C LEU A 42 37.30 6.15 -6.34
N ASN A 43 36.55 6.18 -5.24
CA ASN A 43 37.05 5.88 -3.92
C ASN A 43 35.95 5.22 -3.08
N GLN A 44 36.31 4.28 -2.25
CA GLN A 44 35.41 3.62 -1.31
C GLN A 44 36.13 3.38 0.00
N THR A 45 35.53 3.83 1.07
CA THR A 45 36.05 3.63 2.42
C THR A 45 34.94 3.02 3.29
N GLU A 46 35.22 1.89 3.89
CA GLU A 46 34.36 1.30 4.92
C GLU A 46 34.88 1.75 6.28
N GLY A 47 34.04 2.38 7.07
CA GLY A 47 34.45 2.84 8.40
C GLY A 47 33.70 4.10 8.85
N ASN A 48 34.34 4.81 9.79
CA ASN A 48 33.78 6.04 10.32
C ASN A 48 33.73 7.14 9.25
N ILE A 49 32.65 7.89 9.20
CA ILE A 49 32.56 9.11 8.40
C ILE A 49 33.73 10.02 8.79
N PRO A 50 34.54 10.51 7.84
CA PRO A 50 35.65 11.37 8.14
C PRO A 50 35.28 12.56 9.02
N GLY A 51 35.86 12.67 10.23
CA GLY A 51 35.56 13.76 11.18
C GLY A 51 34.42 13.48 12.16
N THR A 52 33.87 12.28 12.20
CA THR A 52 32.83 11.89 13.16
C THR A 52 33.17 10.52 13.80
N ASP A 53 32.69 10.30 15.04
CA ASP A 53 32.77 8.99 15.71
C ASP A 53 31.61 8.05 15.35
N ILE A 54 30.85 8.38 14.30
CA ILE A 54 29.73 7.56 13.83
C ILE A 54 30.28 6.43 12.97
N GLY A 55 30.34 5.23 13.54
CA GLY A 55 30.87 4.04 12.88
C GLY A 55 29.83 3.32 12.01
N GLY A 56 30.29 2.67 10.95
CA GLY A 56 29.52 1.68 10.18
C GLY A 56 28.86 2.21 8.90
N GLY A 57 29.24 3.37 8.38
CA GLY A 57 28.81 3.86 7.07
C GLY A 57 29.74 3.44 5.93
N VAL A 58 29.21 3.34 4.74
CA VAL A 58 29.98 3.25 3.48
C VAL A 58 30.07 4.67 2.91
N TYR A 59 31.30 5.13 2.73
CA TYR A 59 31.54 6.41 2.08
C TYR A 59 32.18 6.15 0.70
N GLN A 60 31.53 6.63 -0.34
CA GLN A 60 31.98 6.46 -1.72
C GLN A 60 32.10 7.83 -2.42
N THR A 61 33.15 7.99 -3.19
CA THR A 61 33.23 9.03 -4.23
C THR A 61 32.96 8.36 -5.56
N ILE A 62 31.86 8.74 -6.23
CA ILE A 62 31.42 8.10 -7.47
C ILE A 62 31.32 9.11 -8.59
N SER A 63 31.74 8.68 -9.79
CA SER A 63 31.48 9.41 -11.05
C SER A 63 30.18 8.89 -11.63
N ILE A 64 29.24 9.79 -11.91
CA ILE A 64 27.90 9.46 -12.37
C ILE A 64 27.58 10.16 -13.67
N LYS A 65 26.68 9.57 -14.45
CA LYS A 65 26.08 10.18 -15.63
C LYS A 65 24.60 10.45 -15.38
N ILE A 66 24.18 11.68 -15.60
CA ILE A 66 22.78 12.08 -15.49
C ILE A 66 22.03 11.58 -16.72
N LEU A 67 20.92 10.84 -16.52
CA LEU A 67 20.17 10.22 -17.62
C LEU A 67 18.88 10.96 -17.98
N GLU A 68 18.36 11.80 -17.10
CA GLU A 68 17.10 12.56 -17.25
C GLU A 68 17.27 13.99 -16.74
N GLY A 69 16.35 14.91 -17.08
CA GLY A 69 16.35 16.32 -16.65
C GLY A 69 17.13 17.24 -17.57
N ASP A 70 17.27 18.51 -17.10
CA ASP A 70 17.91 19.59 -17.86
C ASP A 70 19.41 19.34 -18.12
N GLN A 71 20.07 18.61 -17.21
CA GLN A 71 21.49 18.25 -17.25
C GLN A 71 21.74 16.85 -17.85
N LYS A 72 20.83 16.34 -18.66
CA LYS A 72 20.95 15.01 -19.26
C LYS A 72 22.24 14.87 -20.09
N GLY A 73 23.04 13.89 -19.73
CA GLY A 73 24.30 13.55 -20.40
C GLY A 73 25.53 14.04 -19.65
N ASP A 74 25.38 14.93 -18.68
CA ASP A 74 26.50 15.46 -17.90
C ASP A 74 27.08 14.38 -16.99
N ILE A 75 28.39 14.49 -16.77
CA ILE A 75 29.15 13.61 -15.90
C ILE A 75 29.56 14.44 -14.68
N VAL A 76 29.13 14.00 -13.51
CA VAL A 76 29.38 14.69 -12.24
C VAL A 76 30.03 13.71 -11.27
N THR A 77 30.92 14.21 -10.41
CA THR A 77 31.46 13.43 -9.29
C THR A 77 30.73 13.85 -8.02
N ILE A 78 30.19 12.86 -7.30
CA ILE A 78 29.45 13.10 -6.06
C ILE A 78 29.99 12.23 -4.93
N GLU A 79 29.77 12.71 -3.72
CA GLU A 79 30.00 11.95 -2.48
C GLU A 79 28.69 11.24 -2.09
N ASN A 80 28.80 9.98 -1.71
CA ASN A 80 27.69 9.12 -1.36
C ASN A 80 28.00 8.39 -0.04
N ASP A 81 27.18 8.65 0.96
CA ASP A 81 27.24 8.07 2.30
C ASP A 81 25.96 7.31 2.67
N TYR A 82 25.05 7.17 1.72
CA TYR A 82 23.69 6.64 1.97
C TYR A 82 23.58 5.14 1.70
N ILE A 83 24.01 4.70 0.53
CA ILE A 83 23.89 3.30 0.10
C ILE A 83 25.03 2.92 -0.82
N MET A 84 25.56 1.70 -0.65
CA MET A 84 26.61 1.18 -1.51
C MET A 84 26.12 1.04 -2.95
N LEU A 85 26.81 1.68 -3.88
CA LEU A 85 26.53 1.63 -5.32
C LEU A 85 27.73 1.04 -6.06
N GLU A 86 27.44 0.26 -7.09
CA GLU A 86 28.44 -0.35 -7.96
C GLU A 86 28.39 0.26 -9.37
N LYS A 87 29.43 0.04 -10.14
CA LYS A 87 29.47 0.48 -11.55
C LYS A 87 28.32 -0.11 -12.35
N GLY A 88 27.56 0.74 -13.04
CA GLY A 88 26.38 0.40 -13.84
C GLY A 88 25.08 0.46 -13.07
N ASP A 89 25.09 0.68 -11.76
CA ASP A 89 23.89 0.86 -10.98
C ASP A 89 23.16 2.13 -11.40
N LYS A 90 21.83 2.00 -11.53
CA LYS A 90 20.93 3.12 -11.79
C LYS A 90 20.24 3.53 -10.50
N PHE A 91 20.20 4.82 -10.26
CA PHE A 91 19.63 5.38 -9.04
C PHE A 91 18.93 6.71 -9.30
N PHE A 92 18.18 7.17 -8.31
CA PHE A 92 17.58 8.48 -8.28
C PHE A 92 18.52 9.46 -7.59
N LEU A 93 18.92 10.49 -8.34
CA LEU A 93 19.72 11.61 -7.89
C LEU A 93 18.80 12.76 -7.50
N TYR A 94 18.93 13.24 -6.30
CA TYR A 94 18.35 14.51 -5.90
C TYR A 94 19.32 15.61 -6.28
N HIS A 95 18.85 16.53 -7.12
CA HIS A 95 19.58 17.74 -7.52
C HIS A 95 18.81 18.95 -6.99
N SER A 96 19.48 19.83 -6.29
CA SER A 96 18.93 21.05 -5.76
C SER A 96 19.87 22.20 -6.03
N ILE A 97 19.29 23.33 -6.44
CA ILE A 97 20.01 24.60 -6.62
C ILE A 97 19.54 25.52 -5.50
N ASP A 98 20.46 25.89 -4.63
CA ASP A 98 20.18 26.87 -3.57
C ASP A 98 19.80 28.21 -4.21
N GLY A 99 18.62 28.72 -3.91
CA GLY A 99 18.12 29.98 -4.46
C GLY A 99 18.86 31.23 -3.99
N LEU A 100 19.69 31.12 -2.94
CA LEU A 100 20.43 32.27 -2.37
C LEU A 100 21.81 32.43 -2.99
N ASP A 101 22.56 31.35 -3.16
CA ASP A 101 23.96 31.42 -3.65
C ASP A 101 24.21 30.64 -4.93
N GLY A 102 23.17 29.98 -5.47
CA GLY A 102 23.24 29.22 -6.73
C GLY A 102 24.08 27.94 -6.64
N ARG A 103 24.39 27.44 -5.41
CA ARG A 103 25.13 26.19 -5.26
C ARG A 103 24.27 25.01 -5.68
N GLU A 104 24.89 24.12 -6.45
CA GLU A 104 24.29 22.87 -6.83
C GLU A 104 24.67 21.79 -5.82
N VAL A 105 23.66 21.13 -5.28
CA VAL A 105 23.81 20.02 -4.35
C VAL A 105 23.25 18.75 -4.99
N TYR A 106 24.07 17.73 -5.02
CA TYR A 106 23.73 16.42 -5.53
C TYR A 106 23.78 15.40 -4.41
N SER A 107 22.71 14.61 -4.24
CA SER A 107 22.69 13.52 -3.27
C SER A 107 21.99 12.28 -3.82
N VAL A 108 22.45 11.11 -3.40
CA VAL A 108 21.79 9.84 -3.74
C VAL A 108 20.50 9.74 -2.94
N ARG A 109 19.37 9.57 -3.63
CA ARG A 109 18.06 9.42 -2.97
C ARG A 109 17.67 7.96 -2.75
N ASP A 110 17.77 7.13 -3.80
CA ASP A 110 17.46 5.69 -3.72
C ASP A 110 17.93 4.97 -4.99
N VAL A 111 18.10 3.66 -4.92
CA VAL A 111 18.44 2.81 -6.08
C VAL A 111 17.21 2.61 -6.97
N ASP A 112 17.42 2.60 -8.30
CA ASP A 112 16.32 2.28 -9.23
C ASP A 112 16.03 0.77 -9.24
N ARG A 113 15.15 0.33 -8.36
CA ARG A 113 14.70 -1.06 -8.25
C ARG A 113 13.52 -1.41 -9.16
N ARG A 114 13.09 -0.49 -10.03
CA ARG A 114 11.86 -0.67 -10.84
C ARG A 114 11.88 -1.92 -11.69
N SER A 115 12.99 -2.22 -12.35
CA SER A 115 13.10 -3.42 -13.19
C SER A 115 12.95 -4.72 -12.39
N VAL A 116 13.54 -4.77 -11.19
CA VAL A 116 13.45 -5.92 -10.30
C VAL A 116 12.03 -6.06 -9.75
N VAL A 117 11.41 -4.96 -9.34
CA VAL A 117 10.01 -4.95 -8.86
C VAL A 117 9.07 -5.40 -9.97
N ILE A 118 9.21 -4.87 -11.20
CA ILE A 118 8.39 -5.28 -12.35
C ILE A 118 8.56 -6.78 -12.65
N PHE A 119 9.79 -7.29 -12.58
CA PHE A 119 10.04 -8.72 -12.75
C PHE A 119 9.28 -9.57 -11.72
N PHE A 120 9.35 -9.23 -10.43
CA PHE A 120 8.61 -9.97 -9.40
C PHE A 120 7.10 -9.84 -9.51
N VAL A 121 6.59 -8.66 -9.90
CA VAL A 121 5.15 -8.46 -10.16
C VAL A 121 4.72 -9.33 -11.36
N ALA A 122 5.49 -9.34 -12.45
CA ALA A 122 5.20 -10.17 -13.61
C ALA A 122 5.26 -11.66 -13.27
N LEU A 123 6.25 -12.08 -12.48
CA LEU A 123 6.36 -13.46 -11.99
C LEU A 123 5.17 -13.84 -11.12
N PHE A 124 4.76 -12.98 -10.18
CA PHE A 124 3.57 -13.19 -9.36
C PHE A 124 2.31 -13.37 -10.21
N ILE A 125 2.10 -12.45 -11.18
CA ILE A 125 0.96 -12.55 -12.11
C ILE A 125 1.00 -13.87 -12.88
N ALA A 126 2.16 -14.25 -13.41
CA ALA A 126 2.33 -15.50 -14.16
C ALA A 126 2.00 -16.73 -13.30
N VAL A 127 2.47 -16.78 -12.06
CA VAL A 127 2.17 -17.87 -11.12
C VAL A 127 0.68 -17.95 -10.81
N VAL A 128 0.04 -16.80 -10.51
CA VAL A 128 -1.41 -16.77 -10.25
C VAL A 128 -2.20 -17.27 -11.47
N LEU A 129 -1.85 -16.82 -12.66
CA LEU A 129 -2.53 -17.24 -13.90
C LEU A 129 -2.31 -18.72 -14.21
N PHE A 130 -1.11 -19.22 -13.97
CA PHE A 130 -0.76 -20.62 -14.20
C PHE A 130 -1.59 -21.57 -13.30
N PHE A 131 -1.70 -21.27 -12.01
CA PHE A 131 -2.44 -22.12 -11.06
C PHE A 131 -3.95 -21.89 -11.05
N SER A 132 -4.41 -20.67 -11.23
CA SER A 132 -5.82 -20.30 -11.05
C SER A 132 -6.56 -19.99 -12.37
N GLY A 133 -5.88 -19.94 -13.50
CA GLY A 133 -6.46 -19.74 -14.81
C GLY A 133 -7.38 -18.50 -14.87
N LYS A 134 -8.60 -18.67 -15.40
CA LYS A 134 -9.59 -17.58 -15.52
C LYS A 134 -10.02 -16.97 -14.17
N GLN A 135 -9.98 -17.79 -13.10
CA GLN A 135 -10.28 -17.31 -11.76
C GLN A 135 -9.17 -16.37 -11.26
N GLY A 136 -7.90 -16.70 -11.54
CA GLY A 136 -6.76 -15.86 -11.23
C GLY A 136 -6.86 -14.47 -11.84
N VAL A 137 -7.32 -14.34 -13.10
CA VAL A 137 -7.57 -13.03 -13.72
C VAL A 137 -8.57 -12.22 -12.93
N ARG A 138 -9.69 -12.83 -12.50
CA ARG A 138 -10.71 -12.14 -11.70
C ARG A 138 -10.18 -11.70 -10.34
N SER A 139 -9.39 -12.56 -9.68
CA SER A 139 -8.75 -12.23 -8.39
C SER A 139 -7.75 -11.09 -8.54
N LEU A 140 -6.92 -11.09 -9.58
CA LEU A 140 -5.98 -9.99 -9.86
C LEU A 140 -6.70 -8.67 -10.15
N LEU A 141 -7.83 -8.70 -10.87
CA LEU A 141 -8.65 -7.51 -11.09
C LEU A 141 -9.30 -7.03 -9.79
N GLY A 142 -9.74 -7.95 -8.92
CA GLY A 142 -10.23 -7.62 -7.58
C GLY A 142 -9.16 -6.94 -6.73
N LEU A 143 -7.96 -7.52 -6.71
CA LEU A 143 -6.79 -6.97 -6.00
C LEU A 143 -6.43 -5.56 -6.51
N ALA A 144 -6.32 -5.38 -7.82
CA ALA A 144 -6.04 -4.07 -8.42
C ALA A 144 -7.15 -3.05 -8.08
N GLY A 145 -8.42 -3.48 -8.11
CA GLY A 145 -9.57 -2.66 -7.69
C GLY A 145 -9.50 -2.26 -6.22
N SER A 146 -9.08 -3.16 -5.34
CA SER A 146 -8.90 -2.86 -3.91
C SER A 146 -7.82 -1.82 -3.68
N PHE A 147 -6.65 -1.96 -4.33
CA PHE A 147 -5.60 -0.93 -4.30
C PHE A 147 -6.09 0.42 -4.82
N PHE A 148 -6.83 0.42 -5.92
CA PHE A 148 -7.41 1.64 -6.48
C PHE A 148 -8.31 2.33 -5.47
N VAL A 149 -9.23 1.60 -4.83
CA VAL A 149 -10.15 2.17 -3.84
C VAL A 149 -9.40 2.69 -2.61
N ILE A 150 -8.37 1.98 -2.15
CA ILE A 150 -7.53 2.43 -1.03
C ILE A 150 -6.81 3.74 -1.38
N LEU A 151 -6.12 3.79 -2.51
CA LEU A 151 -5.28 4.93 -2.89
C LEU A 151 -6.08 6.17 -3.29
N TYR A 152 -7.22 5.99 -3.97
CA TYR A 152 -7.99 7.10 -4.55
C TYR A 152 -9.26 7.46 -3.77
N VAL A 153 -9.70 6.61 -2.84
CA VAL A 153 -10.90 6.89 -2.02
C VAL A 153 -10.55 6.96 -0.54
N LEU A 154 -9.95 5.91 0.03
CA LEU A 154 -9.69 5.87 1.48
C LEU A 154 -8.69 6.94 1.90
N ILE A 155 -7.48 6.90 1.34
CA ILE A 155 -6.40 7.81 1.74
C ILE A 155 -6.81 9.27 1.54
N PRO A 156 -7.31 9.71 0.37
CA PRO A 156 -7.75 11.11 0.20
C PRO A 156 -8.89 11.51 1.14
N SER A 157 -9.82 10.58 1.45
CA SER A 157 -10.91 10.88 2.38
C SER A 157 -10.38 11.13 3.80
N LEU A 158 -9.43 10.30 4.27
CA LEU A 158 -8.79 10.48 5.57
C LEU A 158 -7.96 11.78 5.63
N LEU A 159 -7.23 12.10 4.56
CA LEU A 159 -6.47 13.34 4.45
C LEU A 159 -7.35 14.59 4.44
N ASN A 160 -8.58 14.50 3.92
CA ASN A 160 -9.57 15.57 3.92
C ASN A 160 -10.37 15.66 5.22
N GLY A 161 -10.03 14.89 6.26
CA GLY A 161 -10.64 14.95 7.59
C GLY A 161 -12.02 14.29 7.71
N TYR A 162 -12.41 13.41 6.79
CA TYR A 162 -13.64 12.63 6.95
C TYR A 162 -13.54 11.68 8.16
N PRO A 163 -14.66 11.36 8.85
CA PRO A 163 -14.66 10.49 10.01
C PRO A 163 -14.01 9.12 9.72
N PRO A 164 -12.86 8.78 10.35
CA PRO A 164 -12.03 7.64 9.91
C PRO A 164 -12.76 6.30 9.97
N ILE A 165 -13.50 6.04 11.04
CA ILE A 165 -14.20 4.75 11.23
C ILE A 165 -15.26 4.55 10.16
N LEU A 166 -16.12 5.55 9.97
CA LEU A 166 -17.20 5.47 8.98
C LEU A 166 -16.65 5.31 7.58
N THR A 167 -15.64 6.12 7.23
CA THR A 167 -14.97 6.06 5.93
C THR A 167 -14.33 4.69 5.70
N SER A 168 -13.61 4.15 6.71
CA SER A 168 -12.96 2.85 6.60
C SER A 168 -13.98 1.71 6.47
N ILE A 169 -15.09 1.72 7.22
CA ILE A 169 -16.16 0.73 7.08
C ILE A 169 -16.81 0.79 5.71
N LEU A 170 -17.11 1.98 5.20
CA LEU A 170 -17.71 2.15 3.87
C LEU A 170 -16.77 1.66 2.77
N VAL A 171 -15.50 2.07 2.82
CA VAL A 171 -14.48 1.65 1.86
C VAL A 171 -14.25 0.14 1.93
N ALA A 172 -14.11 -0.43 3.13
CA ALA A 172 -14.00 -1.86 3.33
C ALA A 172 -15.19 -2.62 2.73
N THR A 173 -16.42 -2.10 2.91
CA THR A 173 -17.63 -2.69 2.32
C THR A 173 -17.61 -2.66 0.80
N ILE A 174 -17.11 -1.57 0.20
CA ILE A 174 -16.94 -1.45 -1.26
C ILE A 174 -15.90 -2.46 -1.76
N ILE A 175 -14.75 -2.56 -1.08
CA ILE A 175 -13.69 -3.53 -1.42
C ILE A 175 -14.25 -4.95 -1.37
N LEU A 176 -14.92 -5.32 -0.27
CA LEU A 176 -15.55 -6.63 -0.10
C LEU A 176 -16.57 -6.94 -1.18
N PHE A 177 -17.40 -5.96 -1.55
CA PHE A 177 -18.36 -6.13 -2.62
C PHE A 177 -17.67 -6.53 -3.93
N PHE A 178 -16.63 -5.82 -4.31
CA PHE A 178 -15.88 -6.16 -5.51
C PHE A 178 -15.10 -7.47 -5.35
N ALA A 179 -14.38 -7.67 -4.26
CA ALA A 179 -13.58 -8.87 -4.03
C ALA A 179 -14.44 -10.14 -4.08
N ILE A 180 -15.53 -10.19 -3.32
CA ILE A 180 -16.36 -11.39 -3.22
C ILE A 180 -17.16 -11.62 -4.51
N TYR A 181 -17.85 -10.62 -5.03
CA TYR A 181 -18.73 -10.83 -6.18
C TYR A 181 -17.99 -10.93 -7.52
N PHE A 182 -16.86 -10.26 -7.68
CA PHE A 182 -16.04 -10.42 -8.88
C PHE A 182 -15.36 -11.78 -8.96
N THR A 183 -14.86 -12.26 -7.82
CA THR A 183 -14.13 -13.52 -7.75
C THR A 183 -15.08 -14.72 -7.77
N HIS A 184 -16.14 -14.69 -6.96
CA HIS A 184 -17.03 -15.84 -6.74
C HIS A 184 -18.39 -15.73 -7.45
N GLY A 185 -18.70 -14.58 -8.06
CA GLY A 185 -19.96 -14.31 -8.74
C GLY A 185 -21.13 -14.02 -7.79
N PHE A 186 -22.25 -13.59 -8.39
CA PHE A 186 -23.49 -13.30 -7.66
C PHE A 186 -24.26 -14.59 -7.40
N ASN A 187 -24.11 -15.15 -6.19
CA ASN A 187 -24.83 -16.35 -5.75
C ASN A 187 -25.13 -16.26 -4.25
N ARG A 188 -25.95 -17.19 -3.74
CA ARG A 188 -26.38 -17.19 -2.33
C ARG A 188 -25.19 -17.31 -1.36
N VAL A 189 -24.18 -18.12 -1.71
CA VAL A 189 -23.00 -18.34 -0.86
C VAL A 189 -22.19 -17.04 -0.75
N SER A 190 -21.93 -16.37 -1.89
CA SER A 190 -21.23 -15.10 -1.92
C SER A 190 -21.99 -14.01 -1.15
N THR A 191 -23.33 -13.99 -1.23
CA THR A 191 -24.14 -13.01 -0.51
C THR A 191 -24.10 -13.25 1.02
N VAL A 192 -24.16 -14.52 1.46
CA VAL A 192 -24.03 -14.86 2.89
C VAL A 192 -22.63 -14.51 3.39
N ALA A 193 -21.58 -14.85 2.64
CA ALA A 193 -20.20 -14.47 2.97
C ALA A 193 -20.08 -12.95 3.08
N PHE A 194 -20.53 -12.21 2.08
CA PHE A 194 -20.48 -10.73 2.06
C PHE A 194 -21.17 -10.12 3.29
N THR A 195 -22.42 -10.52 3.57
CA THR A 195 -23.16 -9.96 4.72
C THR A 195 -22.49 -10.31 6.05
N GLY A 196 -22.01 -11.55 6.21
CA GLY A 196 -21.26 -11.97 7.39
C GLY A 196 -19.97 -11.18 7.59
N THR A 197 -19.22 -10.97 6.51
CA THR A 197 -17.96 -10.20 6.57
C THR A 197 -18.22 -8.72 6.86
N VAL A 198 -19.25 -8.11 6.27
CA VAL A 198 -19.62 -6.71 6.59
C VAL A 198 -19.96 -6.54 8.07
N LEU A 199 -20.72 -7.47 8.65
CA LEU A 199 -21.02 -7.44 10.09
C LEU A 199 -19.74 -7.59 10.93
N ALA A 200 -18.84 -8.47 10.55
CA ALA A 200 -17.55 -8.64 11.22
C ALA A 200 -16.67 -7.37 11.11
N VAL A 201 -16.64 -6.73 9.94
CA VAL A 201 -15.93 -5.46 9.73
C VAL A 201 -16.49 -4.34 10.61
N VAL A 202 -17.81 -4.22 10.73
CA VAL A 202 -18.43 -3.23 11.63
C VAL A 202 -18.03 -3.50 13.08
N LEU A 203 -18.10 -4.76 13.53
CA LEU A 203 -17.69 -5.15 14.89
C LEU A 203 -16.20 -4.84 15.12
N THR A 204 -15.34 -5.18 14.16
CA THR A 204 -13.91 -4.88 14.22
C THR A 204 -13.65 -3.38 14.29
N GLY A 205 -14.37 -2.58 13.51
CA GLY A 205 -14.27 -1.11 13.56
C GLY A 205 -14.60 -0.55 14.94
N VAL A 206 -15.63 -1.07 15.58
CA VAL A 206 -15.98 -0.67 16.96
C VAL A 206 -14.89 -1.09 17.95
N LEU A 207 -14.40 -2.33 17.86
CA LEU A 207 -13.33 -2.83 18.72
C LEU A 207 -12.01 -2.08 18.52
N ALA A 208 -11.65 -1.79 17.26
CA ALA A 208 -10.45 -1.01 16.92
C ALA A 208 -10.54 0.42 17.50
N TYR A 209 -11.69 1.05 17.35
CA TYR A 209 -11.93 2.38 17.94
C TYR A 209 -11.79 2.38 19.46
N LEU A 210 -12.43 1.42 20.14
CA LEU A 210 -12.31 1.28 21.58
C LEU A 210 -10.85 1.01 21.99
N GLY A 211 -10.17 0.12 21.29
CA GLY A 211 -8.76 -0.21 21.57
C GLY A 211 -7.84 1.01 21.39
N VAL A 212 -7.95 1.73 20.28
CA VAL A 212 -7.14 2.93 20.00
C VAL A 212 -7.42 4.02 21.04
N THR A 213 -8.71 4.25 21.39
CA THR A 213 -9.10 5.28 22.34
C THR A 213 -8.67 4.94 23.76
N LEU A 214 -8.92 3.70 24.23
CA LEU A 214 -8.59 3.27 25.60
C LEU A 214 -7.09 3.14 25.83
N ALA A 215 -6.34 2.72 24.79
CA ALA A 215 -4.89 2.62 24.86
C ALA A 215 -4.17 3.95 24.53
N HIS A 216 -4.93 5.03 24.23
CA HIS A 216 -4.40 6.34 23.85
C HIS A 216 -3.38 6.27 22.70
N LEU A 217 -3.65 5.43 21.68
CA LEU A 217 -2.77 5.31 20.54
C LEU A 217 -2.88 6.55 19.64
N THR A 218 -1.74 7.16 19.36
CA THR A 218 -1.69 8.43 18.61
C THR A 218 -1.46 8.23 17.12
N GLY A 219 -1.05 7.03 16.69
CA GLY A 219 -0.65 6.77 15.30
C GLY A 219 0.77 7.25 14.95
N PHE A 220 1.46 7.92 15.87
CA PHE A 220 2.86 8.33 15.71
C PHE A 220 3.78 7.17 16.11
N ALA A 221 3.97 6.21 15.20
CA ALA A 221 4.77 5.01 15.50
C ALA A 221 6.14 5.01 14.82
N SER A 222 6.42 5.95 13.91
CA SER A 222 7.66 5.96 13.13
C SER A 222 8.15 7.39 12.85
N GLU A 223 9.41 7.50 12.44
CA GLU A 223 10.01 8.78 12.02
C GLU A 223 9.31 9.34 10.78
N GLU A 224 8.86 8.48 9.86
CA GLU A 224 8.12 8.90 8.67
C GLU A 224 6.80 9.61 9.04
N ALA A 225 6.11 9.12 10.07
CA ALA A 225 4.90 9.77 10.58
C ALA A 225 5.21 11.17 11.11
N PHE A 226 6.36 11.35 11.77
CA PHE A 226 6.81 12.67 12.24
C PHE A 226 7.10 13.62 11.07
N TYR A 227 7.86 13.18 10.05
CA TYR A 227 8.13 13.99 8.86
C TYR A 227 6.84 14.32 8.09
N LEU A 228 5.93 13.36 7.98
CA LEU A 228 4.63 13.60 7.34
C LEU A 228 3.82 14.65 8.10
N ASN A 229 3.84 14.62 9.43
CA ASN A 229 3.18 15.62 10.26
C ASN A 229 3.75 17.03 10.06
N LEU A 230 5.08 17.16 9.98
CA LEU A 230 5.74 18.42 9.70
C LEU A 230 5.34 18.97 8.32
N ASN A 231 5.38 18.12 7.29
CA ASN A 231 5.06 18.52 5.92
C ASN A 231 3.59 18.93 5.76
N THR A 232 2.69 18.34 6.55
CA THR A 232 1.26 18.67 6.55
C THR A 232 0.87 19.71 7.59
N LYS A 233 1.85 20.34 8.23
CA LYS A 233 1.65 21.38 9.27
C LYS A 233 0.69 20.93 10.40
N GLY A 234 0.71 19.62 10.73
CA GLY A 234 -0.12 19.05 11.80
C GLY A 234 -1.61 18.92 11.46
N THR A 235 -1.99 19.00 10.20
CA THR A 235 -3.41 18.88 9.78
C THR A 235 -3.89 17.44 9.64
N LEU A 236 -2.98 16.45 9.65
CA LEU A 236 -3.33 15.04 9.48
C LEU A 236 -3.82 14.40 10.78
N ASP A 237 -4.91 13.65 10.68
CA ASP A 237 -5.37 12.76 11.75
C ASP A 237 -4.63 11.40 11.69
N PHE A 238 -3.50 11.31 12.39
CA PHE A 238 -2.70 10.06 12.47
C PHE A 238 -3.45 8.93 13.18
N THR A 239 -4.28 9.25 14.15
CA THR A 239 -5.15 8.27 14.82
C THR A 239 -6.15 7.69 13.82
N GLY A 240 -6.71 8.53 12.97
CA GLY A 240 -7.58 8.11 11.87
C GLY A 240 -6.89 7.25 10.83
N LEU A 241 -5.64 7.58 10.45
CA LEU A 241 -4.82 6.76 9.56
C LEU A 241 -4.51 5.38 10.18
N LEU A 242 -4.18 5.34 11.47
CA LEU A 242 -3.99 4.09 12.20
C LEU A 242 -5.24 3.21 12.18
N LEU A 243 -6.41 3.79 12.46
CA LEU A 243 -7.69 3.08 12.39
C LEU A 243 -7.98 2.55 10.99
N GLY A 244 -7.75 3.36 9.96
CA GLY A 244 -7.86 2.94 8.56
C GLY A 244 -6.95 1.77 8.23
N GLY A 245 -5.69 1.82 8.67
CA GLY A 245 -4.70 0.75 8.50
C GLY A 245 -5.13 -0.56 9.18
N ILE A 246 -5.60 -0.48 10.44
CA ILE A 246 -6.14 -1.65 11.17
C ILE A 246 -7.31 -2.27 10.41
N MET A 247 -8.26 -1.45 9.94
CA MET A 247 -9.44 -1.92 9.21
C MET A 247 -9.08 -2.64 7.91
N ILE A 248 -8.14 -2.09 7.14
CA ILE A 248 -7.68 -2.72 5.89
C ILE A 248 -6.88 -4.00 6.17
N GLY A 249 -6.04 -4.01 7.21
CA GLY A 249 -5.29 -5.21 7.60
C GLY A 249 -6.20 -6.38 7.98
N VAL A 250 -7.22 -6.11 8.79
CA VAL A 250 -8.19 -7.14 9.20
C VAL A 250 -9.08 -7.58 8.03
N LEU A 251 -9.41 -6.67 7.11
CA LEU A 251 -10.24 -6.97 5.94
C LEU A 251 -9.67 -8.12 5.11
N GLY A 252 -8.35 -8.12 4.85
CA GLY A 252 -7.69 -9.15 4.07
C GLY A 252 -7.80 -10.56 4.68
N VAL A 253 -7.87 -10.65 6.00
CA VAL A 253 -8.06 -11.93 6.72
C VAL A 253 -9.54 -12.35 6.75
N LEU A 254 -10.44 -11.39 7.01
CA LEU A 254 -11.87 -11.69 7.14
C LEU A 254 -12.50 -12.15 5.84
N ASP A 255 -12.06 -11.62 4.70
CA ASP A 255 -12.58 -11.96 3.38
C ASP A 255 -12.38 -13.45 3.07
N ASP A 256 -11.16 -13.95 3.22
CA ASP A 256 -10.82 -15.36 2.95
C ASP A 256 -11.55 -16.33 3.90
N ILE A 257 -11.62 -15.98 5.19
CA ILE A 257 -12.30 -16.82 6.18
C ILE A 257 -13.80 -16.90 5.87
N ALA A 258 -14.43 -15.78 5.56
CA ALA A 258 -15.88 -15.75 5.35
C ALA A 258 -16.29 -16.54 4.09
N VAL A 259 -15.55 -16.39 3.00
CA VAL A 259 -15.80 -17.11 1.75
C VAL A 259 -15.57 -18.61 1.92
N THR A 260 -14.45 -18.98 2.55
CA THR A 260 -14.12 -20.39 2.83
C THR A 260 -15.16 -21.01 3.75
N GLN A 261 -15.54 -20.34 4.82
CA GLN A 261 -16.54 -20.84 5.76
C GLN A 261 -17.92 -21.03 5.11
N ALA A 262 -18.33 -20.05 4.27
CA ALA A 262 -19.59 -20.16 3.53
C ALA A 262 -19.57 -21.34 2.53
N ALA A 263 -18.42 -21.61 1.89
CA ALA A 263 -18.24 -22.76 1.01
C ALA A 263 -18.29 -24.09 1.79
N VAL A 264 -17.66 -24.17 2.96
CA VAL A 264 -17.72 -25.34 3.85
C VAL A 264 -19.15 -25.66 4.28
N VAL A 265 -19.91 -24.66 4.72
CA VAL A 265 -21.32 -24.84 5.08
C VAL A 265 -22.14 -25.38 3.91
N ARG A 266 -21.94 -24.81 2.72
CA ARG A 266 -22.61 -25.27 1.50
C ARG A 266 -22.27 -26.72 1.18
N GLU A 267 -20.99 -27.08 1.25
CA GLU A 267 -20.53 -28.43 0.93
C GLU A 267 -21.09 -29.44 1.92
N LEU A 268 -21.03 -29.18 3.21
CA LEU A 268 -21.64 -30.01 4.25
C LEU A 268 -23.14 -30.22 4.03
N TYR A 269 -23.85 -29.16 3.63
CA TYR A 269 -25.30 -29.22 3.40
C TYR A 269 -25.65 -30.08 2.17
N HIS A 270 -24.82 -30.07 1.11
CA HIS A 270 -25.06 -30.79 -0.12
C HIS A 270 -24.53 -32.22 -0.10
N SER A 271 -23.37 -32.48 0.51
CA SER A 271 -22.71 -33.79 0.48
C SER A 271 -23.33 -34.77 1.45
N VAL A 272 -23.97 -34.30 2.54
CA VAL A 272 -24.52 -35.17 3.60
C VAL A 272 -26.01 -34.89 3.76
N GLY A 273 -26.80 -35.33 2.79
CA GLY A 273 -28.22 -35.02 2.65
C GLY A 273 -29.16 -35.44 3.80
N HIS A 274 -28.62 -36.09 4.84
CA HIS A 274 -29.38 -36.50 6.05
C HIS A 274 -28.99 -35.71 7.32
N LEU A 275 -28.07 -34.72 7.23
CA LEU A 275 -27.76 -33.90 8.40
C LEU A 275 -28.83 -32.86 8.64
N SER A 276 -29.20 -32.70 9.90
CA SER A 276 -30.02 -31.57 10.33
C SER A 276 -29.25 -30.22 10.24
N GLN A 277 -29.96 -29.12 10.13
CA GLN A 277 -29.33 -27.78 10.11
C GLN A 277 -28.42 -27.54 11.32
N ARG A 278 -28.79 -28.08 12.50
CA ARG A 278 -28.01 -27.96 13.74
C ARG A 278 -26.69 -28.75 13.65
N GLU A 279 -26.70 -29.92 13.05
CA GLU A 279 -25.47 -30.72 12.85
C GLU A 279 -24.54 -30.07 11.83
N VAL A 280 -25.08 -29.53 10.73
CA VAL A 280 -24.28 -28.76 9.77
C VAL A 280 -23.63 -27.56 10.46
N TYR A 281 -24.38 -26.80 11.28
CA TYR A 281 -23.85 -25.68 12.04
C TYR A 281 -22.69 -26.10 12.96
N HIS A 282 -22.86 -27.15 13.77
CA HIS A 282 -21.81 -27.60 14.68
C HIS A 282 -20.56 -28.12 13.97
N LYS A 283 -20.72 -28.83 12.86
CA LYS A 283 -19.59 -29.31 12.04
C LYS A 283 -18.85 -28.16 11.39
N ALA A 284 -19.58 -27.22 10.78
CA ALA A 284 -18.99 -26.02 10.18
C ALA A 284 -18.27 -25.15 11.20
N LEU A 285 -18.84 -25.00 12.40
CA LEU A 285 -18.20 -24.26 13.49
C LEU A 285 -16.90 -24.95 13.96
N GLY A 286 -16.86 -26.29 13.96
CA GLY A 286 -15.63 -27.06 14.21
C GLY A 286 -14.52 -26.70 13.25
N VAL A 287 -14.79 -26.72 11.93
CA VAL A 287 -13.84 -26.33 10.90
C VAL A 287 -13.39 -24.87 11.07
N GLY A 288 -14.31 -23.96 11.38
CA GLY A 288 -14.00 -22.57 11.66
C GLY A 288 -13.06 -22.36 12.85
N ARG A 289 -13.24 -23.13 13.92
CA ARG A 289 -12.35 -23.07 15.11
C ARG A 289 -10.93 -23.53 14.78
N GLU A 290 -10.76 -24.60 14.01
CA GLU A 290 -9.45 -25.05 13.56
C GLU A 290 -8.76 -23.99 12.71
N HIS A 291 -9.52 -23.31 11.84
CA HIS A 291 -9.00 -22.24 11.00
C HIS A 291 -8.53 -21.04 11.83
N VAL A 292 -9.34 -20.61 12.81
CA VAL A 292 -8.95 -19.53 13.73
C VAL A 292 -7.73 -19.92 14.56
N GLY A 293 -7.67 -21.18 15.03
CA GLY A 293 -6.50 -21.69 15.75
C GLY A 293 -5.21 -21.63 14.93
N ALA A 294 -5.28 -21.89 13.64
CA ALA A 294 -4.14 -21.80 12.73
C ALA A 294 -3.68 -20.36 12.45
N LEU A 295 -4.60 -19.39 12.52
CA LEU A 295 -4.28 -17.97 12.30
C LEU A 295 -3.67 -17.28 13.53
N VAL A 296 -3.90 -17.80 14.74
CA VAL A 296 -3.41 -17.22 15.99
C VAL A 296 -2.00 -17.71 16.34
N ASN A 297 -1.55 -18.80 15.75
CA ASN A 297 -0.18 -19.33 15.90
C ASN A 297 0.79 -18.70 14.91
#